data_9f00daf61f8381b219384d14ac6cf6eb
#
_entry.id   9f00daf61f8381b219384d14ac6cf6eb
#
_cell.length_a   1.000
_cell.length_b   1.000
_cell.length_c   1.000
_cell.angle_alpha   90.00
_cell.angle_beta   90.00
_cell.angle_gamma   90.00
#
_symmetry.space_group_name_H-M   'P 1'
#
loop_
_entity.id
_entity.type
_entity.pdbx_description
1 polymer ?
#
loop_
_entity_poly.entity_id
_entity_poly.type
_entity_poly.pdbx_seq_one_letter_code
_entity_poly.pdbx_strand_id
1 'polypeptide(L)'
;SSVGLEEAKLIASTNLCDAFGRTGIGGRKENQDNYTGMSVGNNVILTVCDGMGGMNGGQTASRIAVTEIAQTLAEFPIEELGENAIYKAVDAANAAIYRRALNDPPLRGMGTTATVLVLTPEAAYLTHVGDSRIYQLRKGKKEFRTFDHSKVFEMVAQNMMTEEQARQSSFSNIITRALGIRPKVDMVVEKIPYKKGDRFILCCDGIWNTLPEPEMMKLFLAKSATKEEVEYLTETVNGIGEQRGGDHDNLTAIVVDVKQKSTYQYGCLKLAGLAIKRQLARLGKGNGKSRNVKRS
;
A
#
# COMPACT_ATOMS: atom_id res chain seq x y z
N SER A 1 14.74 11.07 11.88
CA SER A 1 15.61 11.89 11.06
C SER A 1 14.97 12.18 9.70
N SER A 2 15.20 13.39 9.22
CA SER A 2 14.72 13.85 7.91
C SER A 2 15.78 13.76 6.79
N VAL A 3 16.98 13.29 7.11
CA VAL A 3 18.07 13.14 6.13
C VAL A 3 17.66 12.17 5.02
N GLY A 4 17.73 12.59 3.75
CA GLY A 4 17.33 11.80 2.60
C GLY A 4 15.81 11.72 2.37
N LEU A 5 15.00 12.32 3.22
CA LEU A 5 13.56 12.49 3.00
C LEU A 5 13.28 13.74 2.18
N GLU A 6 12.38 13.62 1.21
CA GLU A 6 11.79 14.78 0.56
C GLU A 6 10.78 15.46 1.49
N GLU A 7 10.30 16.65 1.14
CA GLU A 7 9.25 17.30 1.90
C GLU A 7 7.94 16.54 1.83
N ALA A 8 7.16 16.57 2.92
CA ALA A 8 5.79 16.10 2.92
C ALA A 8 4.94 17.03 2.04
N LYS A 9 4.22 16.46 1.07
CA LYS A 9 3.44 17.21 0.09
C LYS A 9 1.96 17.00 0.30
N LEU A 10 1.19 18.09 0.26
CA LEU A 10 -0.26 18.01 0.12
C LEU A 10 -0.57 17.56 -1.33
N ILE A 11 -1.09 16.35 -1.48
CA ILE A 11 -1.34 15.75 -2.79
C ILE A 11 -2.81 15.75 -3.19
N ALA A 12 -3.70 15.87 -2.23
CA ALA A 12 -5.13 16.08 -2.47
C ALA A 12 -5.79 16.72 -1.25
N SER A 13 -6.74 17.61 -1.49
CA SER A 13 -7.61 18.18 -0.46
C SER A 13 -8.95 18.47 -1.09
N THR A 14 -9.98 17.76 -0.64
CA THR A 14 -11.37 17.92 -1.12
C THR A 14 -12.32 17.87 0.08
N ASN A 15 -13.63 17.92 -0.16
CA ASN A 15 -14.61 17.71 0.88
C ASN A 15 -14.56 16.30 1.48
N LEU A 16 -13.99 15.33 0.75
CA LEU A 16 -13.88 13.94 1.20
C LEU A 16 -12.72 13.71 2.16
N CYS A 17 -11.54 14.29 1.85
CA CYS A 17 -10.33 14.01 2.61
C CYS A 17 -9.22 15.02 2.36
N ASP A 18 -8.22 14.98 3.24
CA ASP A 18 -6.89 15.52 3.02
C ASP A 18 -5.89 14.37 2.91
N ALA A 19 -4.96 14.48 1.97
CA ALA A 19 -3.92 13.50 1.75
C ALA A 19 -2.54 14.15 1.62
N PHE A 20 -1.57 13.63 2.37
CA PHE A 20 -0.16 14.01 2.29
C PHE A 20 0.68 12.79 1.94
N GLY A 21 1.65 12.99 1.08
CA GLY A 21 2.63 11.98 0.72
C GLY A 21 4.05 12.41 1.03
N ARG A 22 4.91 11.45 1.28
CA ARG A 22 6.33 11.67 1.49
C ARG A 22 7.13 10.46 1.03
N THR A 23 8.29 10.70 0.42
CA THR A 23 9.23 9.67 0.00
C THR A 23 10.64 9.99 0.47
N GLY A 24 11.44 8.96 0.64
CA GLY A 24 12.85 9.08 0.96
C GLY A 24 13.68 8.00 0.28
N ILE A 25 14.92 8.35 -0.05
CA ILE A 25 15.84 7.44 -0.72
C ILE A 25 16.41 6.36 0.21
N GLY A 26 16.38 6.59 1.52
CA GLY A 26 17.04 5.70 2.47
C GLY A 26 18.55 5.65 2.25
N GLY A 27 19.11 4.47 2.36
CA GLY A 27 20.53 4.21 2.10
C GLY A 27 20.85 3.79 0.67
N ARG A 28 19.90 3.90 -0.24
CA ARG A 28 20.05 3.47 -1.64
C ARG A 28 20.65 4.55 -2.52
N LYS A 29 21.14 4.18 -3.70
CA LYS A 29 21.71 5.11 -4.68
C LYS A 29 20.66 5.79 -5.53
N GLU A 30 19.49 5.19 -5.69
CA GLU A 30 18.34 5.75 -6.38
C GLU A 30 17.05 5.46 -5.63
N ASN A 31 16.05 6.32 -5.79
CA ASN A 31 14.72 6.08 -5.26
C ASN A 31 13.86 5.46 -6.36
N GLN A 32 13.53 4.18 -6.19
CA GLN A 32 12.70 3.42 -7.12
C GLN A 32 11.21 3.48 -6.78
N ASP A 33 10.85 4.15 -5.68
CA ASP A 33 9.47 4.44 -5.33
C ASP A 33 8.94 5.65 -6.08
N ASN A 34 7.67 5.61 -6.41
CA ASN A 34 6.91 6.78 -6.87
C ASN A 34 5.53 6.80 -6.22
N TYR A 35 5.00 7.97 -6.06
CA TYR A 35 3.64 8.16 -5.57
C TYR A 35 2.99 9.34 -6.25
N THR A 36 1.66 9.32 -6.36
CA THR A 36 0.88 10.44 -6.87
C THR A 36 -0.42 10.58 -6.09
N GLY A 37 -0.93 11.79 -6.09
CA GLY A 37 -2.28 12.10 -5.63
C GLY A 37 -2.87 13.15 -6.53
N MET A 38 -4.16 13.06 -6.79
CA MET A 38 -4.92 14.06 -7.53
C MET A 38 -6.38 14.06 -7.10
N SER A 39 -7.03 15.19 -7.33
CA SER A 39 -8.48 15.31 -7.19
C SER A 39 -9.13 15.44 -8.55
N VAL A 40 -10.29 14.80 -8.72
CA VAL A 40 -11.16 14.89 -9.86
C VAL A 40 -12.54 15.29 -9.33
N GLY A 41 -12.86 16.58 -9.36
CA GLY A 41 -13.97 17.11 -8.57
C GLY A 41 -13.71 16.88 -7.08
N ASN A 42 -14.65 16.28 -6.38
CA ASN A 42 -14.46 15.87 -4.97
C ASN A 42 -13.78 14.51 -4.80
N ASN A 43 -13.67 13.73 -5.87
CA ASN A 43 -13.04 12.41 -5.85
C ASN A 43 -11.53 12.55 -5.74
N VAL A 44 -10.91 11.59 -5.08
CA VAL A 44 -9.45 11.58 -4.85
C VAL A 44 -8.87 10.26 -5.34
N ILE A 45 -7.76 10.35 -6.07
CA ILE A 45 -7.01 9.22 -6.62
C ILE A 45 -5.62 9.24 -6.02
N LEU A 46 -5.21 8.15 -5.38
CA LEU A 46 -3.93 8.03 -4.71
C LEU A 46 -3.24 6.73 -5.12
N THR A 47 -1.94 6.81 -5.40
CA THR A 47 -1.11 5.65 -5.78
C THR A 47 0.26 5.70 -5.13
N VAL A 48 0.73 4.53 -4.69
CA VAL A 48 2.13 4.28 -4.30
C VAL A 48 2.61 3.06 -5.08
N CYS A 49 3.74 3.18 -5.75
CA CYS A 49 4.36 2.13 -6.52
C CYS A 49 5.83 1.99 -6.14
N ASP A 50 6.26 0.77 -5.84
CA ASP A 50 7.62 0.40 -5.50
C ASP A 50 8.25 -0.35 -6.66
N GLY A 51 9.15 0.29 -7.38
CA GLY A 51 9.81 -0.26 -8.55
C GLY A 51 10.91 -1.25 -8.20
N MET A 52 11.12 -2.18 -9.11
CA MET A 52 12.18 -3.18 -9.04
C MET A 52 12.85 -3.34 -10.41
N GLY A 53 14.15 -3.55 -10.39
CA GLY A 53 14.93 -3.72 -11.61
C GLY A 53 16.35 -3.24 -11.45
N GLY A 54 17.16 -3.38 -12.51
CA GLY A 54 18.50 -2.83 -12.56
C GLY A 54 18.53 -1.31 -12.60
N MET A 55 19.68 -0.74 -12.90
CA MET A 55 19.88 0.72 -12.95
C MET A 55 18.78 1.40 -13.79
N ASN A 56 18.08 2.36 -13.19
CA ASN A 56 16.94 3.10 -13.75
C ASN A 56 15.67 2.26 -14.04
N GLY A 57 15.73 0.93 -13.99
CA GLY A 57 14.60 0.08 -14.33
C GLY A 57 13.43 0.23 -13.37
N GLY A 58 13.67 0.07 -12.07
CA GLY A 58 12.64 0.19 -11.04
C GLY A 58 12.04 1.58 -10.99
N GLN A 59 12.86 2.62 -11.06
CA GLN A 59 12.40 4.01 -11.11
C GLN A 59 11.53 4.28 -12.33
N THR A 60 11.92 3.78 -13.50
CA THR A 60 11.14 3.92 -14.73
C THR A 60 9.80 3.20 -14.64
N ALA A 61 9.80 1.96 -14.15
CA ALA A 61 8.58 1.17 -14.01
C ALA A 61 7.56 1.83 -13.05
N SER A 62 7.99 2.24 -11.89
CA SER A 62 7.10 2.89 -10.92
C SER A 62 6.59 4.25 -11.40
N ARG A 63 7.42 5.01 -12.11
CA ARG A 63 7.00 6.29 -12.72
C ARG A 63 5.95 6.07 -13.81
N ILE A 64 6.13 5.10 -14.68
CA ILE A 64 5.13 4.75 -15.70
C ILE A 64 3.82 4.34 -15.02
N ALA A 65 3.89 3.52 -13.98
CA ALA A 65 2.71 3.06 -13.26
C ALA A 65 1.90 4.21 -12.68
N VAL A 66 2.49 5.09 -11.88
CA VAL A 66 1.76 6.21 -11.27
C VAL A 66 1.20 7.16 -12.32
N THR A 67 1.93 7.40 -13.40
CA THR A 67 1.51 8.28 -14.49
C THR A 67 0.34 7.70 -15.28
N GLU A 68 0.45 6.45 -15.72
CA GLU A 68 -0.60 5.78 -16.51
C GLU A 68 -1.88 5.58 -15.70
N ILE A 69 -1.76 5.18 -14.43
CA ILE A 69 -2.93 5.00 -13.56
C ILE A 69 -3.66 6.33 -13.37
N ALA A 70 -2.94 7.40 -13.04
CA ALA A 70 -3.53 8.71 -12.82
C ALA A 70 -4.18 9.26 -14.10
N GLN A 71 -3.49 9.20 -15.24
CA GLN A 71 -4.01 9.70 -16.52
C GLN A 71 -5.23 8.90 -16.99
N THR A 72 -5.19 7.59 -16.89
CA THR A 72 -6.31 6.73 -17.30
C THR A 72 -7.54 7.00 -16.44
N LEU A 73 -7.39 7.08 -15.12
CA LEU A 73 -8.50 7.37 -14.22
C LEU A 73 -9.07 8.78 -14.43
N ALA A 74 -8.23 9.78 -14.72
CA ALA A 74 -8.66 11.14 -14.96
C ALA A 74 -9.49 11.31 -16.26
N GLU A 75 -9.38 10.38 -17.21
CA GLU A 75 -10.13 10.40 -18.47
C GLU A 75 -11.58 9.87 -18.32
N PHE A 76 -11.87 9.16 -17.23
CA PHE A 76 -13.22 8.68 -16.97
C PHE A 76 -14.13 9.81 -16.50
N PRO A 77 -15.43 9.79 -16.86
CA PRO A 77 -16.42 10.64 -16.23
C PRO A 77 -16.40 10.42 -14.70
N ILE A 78 -16.66 11.49 -13.94
CA ILE A 78 -16.60 11.46 -12.46
C ILE A 78 -17.47 10.34 -11.88
N GLU A 79 -18.67 10.17 -12.42
CA GLU A 79 -19.64 9.17 -11.98
C GLU A 79 -19.24 7.71 -12.31
N GLU A 80 -18.26 7.53 -13.20
CA GLU A 80 -17.75 6.20 -13.59
C GLU A 80 -16.45 5.82 -12.86
N LEU A 81 -15.92 6.69 -12.01
CA LEU A 81 -14.78 6.36 -11.19
C LEU A 81 -15.16 5.28 -10.17
N GLY A 82 -14.57 4.11 -10.31
CA GLY A 82 -14.87 2.95 -9.47
C GLY A 82 -14.12 1.72 -9.94
N GLU A 83 -14.72 0.56 -9.73
CA GLU A 83 -14.09 -0.74 -9.96
C GLU A 83 -13.59 -0.91 -11.38
N ASN A 84 -14.46 -0.72 -12.39
CA ASN A 84 -14.09 -0.94 -13.79
C ASN A 84 -13.01 0.03 -14.26
N ALA A 85 -13.08 1.29 -13.86
CA ALA A 85 -12.06 2.29 -14.18
C ALA A 85 -10.68 1.90 -13.62
N ILE A 86 -10.63 1.37 -12.40
CA ILE A 86 -9.40 0.91 -11.77
C ILE A 86 -8.82 -0.29 -12.52
N TYR A 87 -9.64 -1.27 -12.90
CA TYR A 87 -9.18 -2.40 -13.72
C TYR A 87 -8.53 -1.91 -15.01
N LYS A 88 -9.17 -1.01 -15.73
CA LYS A 88 -8.62 -0.46 -16.97
C LYS A 88 -7.33 0.33 -16.77
N ALA A 89 -7.25 1.11 -15.70
CA ALA A 89 -6.08 1.90 -15.38
C ALA A 89 -4.85 1.03 -15.05
N VAL A 90 -5.04 0.01 -14.24
CA VAL A 90 -3.96 -0.91 -13.85
C VAL A 90 -3.53 -1.78 -15.04
N ASP A 91 -4.47 -2.25 -15.85
CA ASP A 91 -4.15 -2.98 -17.09
C ASP A 91 -3.35 -2.10 -18.06
N ALA A 92 -3.71 -0.84 -18.22
CA ALA A 92 -2.99 0.10 -19.08
C ALA A 92 -1.56 0.32 -18.57
N ALA A 93 -1.39 0.47 -17.26
CA ALA A 93 -0.08 0.62 -16.64
C ALA A 93 0.79 -0.64 -16.86
N ASN A 94 0.22 -1.82 -16.62
CA ASN A 94 0.91 -3.08 -16.85
C ASN A 94 1.38 -3.21 -18.31
N ALA A 95 0.52 -2.93 -19.26
CA ALA A 95 0.83 -3.00 -20.68
C ALA A 95 1.92 -1.99 -21.09
N ALA A 96 1.89 -0.77 -20.56
CA ALA A 96 2.87 0.26 -20.85
C ALA A 96 4.27 -0.13 -20.33
N ILE A 97 4.37 -0.64 -19.12
CA ILE A 97 5.63 -1.10 -18.54
C ILE A 97 6.18 -2.31 -19.30
N TYR A 98 5.32 -3.29 -19.55
CA TYR A 98 5.70 -4.51 -20.27
C TYR A 98 6.25 -4.20 -21.67
N ARG A 99 5.57 -3.35 -22.43
CA ARG A 99 6.00 -2.91 -23.75
C ARG A 99 7.32 -2.16 -23.73
N ARG A 100 7.47 -1.23 -22.77
CA ARG A 100 8.70 -0.45 -22.62
C ARG A 100 9.89 -1.37 -22.33
N ALA A 101 9.72 -2.35 -21.45
CA ALA A 101 10.75 -3.32 -21.10
C ALA A 101 11.15 -4.20 -22.29
N LEU A 102 10.19 -4.57 -23.16
CA LEU A 102 10.49 -5.34 -24.38
C LEU A 102 11.29 -4.56 -25.41
N ASN A 103 11.02 -3.25 -25.54
CA ASN A 103 11.59 -2.39 -26.59
C ASN A 103 12.87 -1.67 -26.17
N ASP A 104 13.24 -1.76 -24.89
CA ASP A 104 14.40 -1.08 -24.33
C ASP A 104 15.25 -2.09 -23.54
N PRO A 105 16.28 -2.69 -24.15
CA PRO A 105 17.06 -3.75 -23.50
C PRO A 105 17.62 -3.43 -22.10
N PRO A 106 18.08 -2.19 -21.80
CA PRO A 106 18.52 -1.85 -20.45
C PRO A 106 17.41 -1.93 -19.39
N LEU A 107 16.14 -1.89 -19.79
CA LEU A 107 14.98 -1.93 -18.91
C LEU A 107 14.33 -3.32 -18.82
N ARG A 108 14.91 -4.32 -19.44
CA ARG A 108 14.36 -5.69 -19.38
C ARG A 108 14.23 -6.19 -17.97
N GLY A 109 13.09 -6.81 -17.67
CA GLY A 109 12.82 -7.36 -16.36
C GLY A 109 12.38 -6.33 -15.32
N MET A 110 12.27 -5.04 -15.67
CA MET A 110 11.74 -4.05 -14.75
C MET A 110 10.28 -4.33 -14.44
N GLY A 111 9.89 -3.99 -13.23
CA GLY A 111 8.52 -4.09 -12.78
C GLY A 111 8.27 -3.18 -11.59
N THR A 112 7.06 -3.18 -11.10
CA THR A 112 6.69 -2.37 -9.94
C THR A 112 5.51 -2.98 -9.21
N THR A 113 5.45 -2.75 -7.90
CA THR A 113 4.21 -2.90 -7.16
C THR A 113 3.26 -1.77 -7.52
N ALA A 114 2.00 -1.90 -7.17
CA ALA A 114 1.05 -0.81 -7.21
C ALA A 114 0.07 -0.90 -6.06
N THR A 115 -0.25 0.25 -5.48
CA THR A 115 -1.42 0.45 -4.63
C THR A 115 -2.24 1.58 -5.23
N VAL A 116 -3.54 1.39 -5.33
CA VAL A 116 -4.46 2.39 -5.88
C VAL A 116 -5.63 2.55 -4.93
N LEU A 117 -5.89 3.76 -4.49
CA LEU A 117 -7.06 4.13 -3.69
C LEU A 117 -7.82 5.24 -4.39
N VAL A 118 -9.09 4.99 -4.70
CA VAL A 118 -10.01 5.99 -5.23
C VAL A 118 -11.10 6.22 -4.20
N LEU A 119 -11.15 7.44 -3.67
CA LEU A 119 -12.21 7.87 -2.75
C LEU A 119 -13.26 8.65 -3.55
N THR A 120 -14.50 8.17 -3.46
CA THR A 120 -15.69 8.85 -3.98
C THR A 120 -16.66 9.10 -2.83
N PRO A 121 -17.69 9.96 -3.00
CA PRO A 121 -18.71 10.13 -1.97
C PRO A 121 -19.45 8.82 -1.62
N GLU A 122 -19.49 7.88 -2.57
CA GLU A 122 -20.14 6.59 -2.38
C GLU A 122 -19.29 5.64 -1.54
N ALA A 123 -18.03 5.44 -1.92
CA ALA A 123 -17.18 4.39 -1.35
C ALA A 123 -15.69 4.66 -1.54
N ALA A 124 -14.87 3.88 -0.88
CA ALA A 124 -13.47 3.69 -1.21
C ALA A 124 -13.34 2.47 -2.13
N TYR A 125 -12.72 2.67 -3.29
CA TYR A 125 -12.34 1.60 -4.22
C TYR A 125 -10.83 1.44 -4.17
N LEU A 126 -10.35 0.23 -4.00
CA LEU A 126 -8.92 0.01 -3.86
C LEU A 126 -8.47 -1.32 -4.47
N THR A 127 -7.24 -1.33 -4.91
CA THR A 127 -6.55 -2.53 -5.37
C THR A 127 -5.07 -2.44 -5.05
N HIS A 128 -4.42 -3.59 -5.09
CA HIS A 128 -2.97 -3.68 -5.00
C HIS A 128 -2.44 -4.80 -5.88
N VAL A 129 -1.18 -4.68 -6.27
CA VAL A 129 -0.38 -5.71 -6.91
C VAL A 129 0.99 -5.70 -6.25
N GLY A 130 1.38 -6.80 -5.65
CA GLY A 130 2.64 -6.93 -4.93
C GLY A 130 2.52 -6.80 -3.43
N ASP A 131 3.56 -6.28 -2.79
CA ASP A 131 3.73 -6.20 -1.33
C ASP A 131 3.69 -4.78 -0.76
N SER A 132 3.38 -3.78 -1.57
CA SER A 132 2.95 -2.47 -1.05
C SER A 132 1.54 -2.60 -0.50
N ARG A 133 1.22 -1.84 0.55
CA ARG A 133 0.01 -2.07 1.35
C ARG A 133 -0.89 -0.86 1.43
N ILE A 134 -2.19 -1.13 1.59
CA ILE A 134 -3.20 -0.14 1.97
C ILE A 134 -3.83 -0.59 3.29
N TYR A 135 -3.86 0.32 4.26
CA TYR A 135 -4.53 0.16 5.55
C TYR A 135 -5.67 1.14 5.68
N GLN A 136 -6.75 0.71 6.30
CA GLN A 136 -7.81 1.59 6.81
C GLN A 136 -7.83 1.49 8.32
N LEU A 137 -7.68 2.62 8.99
CA LEU A 137 -7.67 2.72 10.45
C LEU A 137 -8.86 3.52 10.94
N ARG A 138 -9.42 3.08 12.06
CA ARG A 138 -10.50 3.77 12.77
C ARG A 138 -10.20 3.77 14.26
N LYS A 139 -10.08 4.97 14.83
CA LYS A 139 -9.74 5.12 16.25
C LYS A 139 -8.50 4.33 16.67
N GLY A 140 -7.45 4.36 15.84
CA GLY A 140 -6.20 3.65 16.08
C GLY A 140 -6.25 2.15 15.87
N LYS A 141 -7.36 1.60 15.37
CA LYS A 141 -7.54 0.18 15.09
C LYS A 141 -7.60 -0.08 13.58
N LYS A 142 -7.08 -1.22 13.18
CA LYS A 142 -7.12 -1.68 11.80
C LYS A 142 -8.54 -2.18 11.45
N GLU A 143 -9.19 -1.50 10.51
CA GLU A 143 -10.49 -1.90 9.96
C GLU A 143 -10.33 -2.77 8.70
N PHE A 144 -9.34 -2.46 7.89
CA PHE A 144 -9.05 -3.15 6.64
C PHE A 144 -7.55 -3.10 6.35
N ARG A 145 -7.04 -4.11 5.69
CA ARG A 145 -5.72 -4.10 5.07
C ARG A 145 -5.70 -4.98 3.83
N THR A 146 -4.79 -4.69 2.91
CA THR A 146 -4.45 -5.57 1.79
C THR A 146 -3.50 -6.68 2.25
N PHE A 147 -3.51 -7.80 1.52
CA PHE A 147 -2.64 -8.95 1.79
C PHE A 147 -1.61 -9.11 0.67
N ASP A 148 -0.34 -9.16 1.04
CA ASP A 148 0.77 -9.13 0.11
C ASP A 148 0.74 -10.27 -0.91
N HIS A 149 1.07 -9.97 -2.15
CA HIS A 149 1.40 -10.96 -3.16
C HIS A 149 2.89 -11.31 -3.04
N SER A 150 3.22 -12.14 -2.07
CA SER A 150 4.58 -12.59 -1.80
C SER A 150 4.59 -14.07 -1.43
N LYS A 151 5.72 -14.73 -1.68
CA LYS A 151 5.88 -16.16 -1.38
C LYS A 151 5.72 -16.45 0.10
N VAL A 152 6.33 -15.64 0.96
CA VAL A 152 6.22 -15.80 2.42
C VAL A 152 4.81 -15.53 2.92
N PHE A 153 4.11 -14.55 2.36
CA PHE A 153 2.75 -14.24 2.78
C PHE A 153 1.75 -15.32 2.35
N GLU A 154 1.96 -15.97 1.20
CA GLU A 154 1.21 -17.16 0.82
C GLU A 154 1.40 -18.29 1.86
N MET A 155 2.61 -18.46 2.38
CA MET A 155 2.87 -19.41 3.47
C MET A 155 2.20 -19.01 4.79
N VAL A 156 2.16 -17.72 5.12
CA VAL A 156 1.40 -17.20 6.28
C VAL A 156 -0.10 -17.52 6.12
N ALA A 157 -0.67 -17.28 4.95
CA ALA A 157 -2.08 -17.55 4.66
C ALA A 157 -2.43 -19.04 4.78
N GLN A 158 -1.46 -19.93 4.52
CA GLN A 158 -1.60 -21.38 4.69
C GLN A 158 -1.25 -21.86 6.10
N ASN A 159 -1.04 -20.98 7.06
CA ASN A 159 -0.61 -21.27 8.43
C ASN A 159 0.74 -22.04 8.54
N MET A 160 1.60 -21.91 7.54
CA MET A 160 2.93 -22.53 7.52
C MET A 160 3.96 -21.73 8.32
N MET A 161 3.70 -20.43 8.51
CA MET A 161 4.53 -19.52 9.32
C MET A 161 3.71 -18.34 9.81
N THR A 162 4.24 -17.62 10.81
CA THR A 162 3.69 -16.36 11.31
C THR A 162 4.18 -15.18 10.46
N GLU A 163 3.50 -14.02 10.55
CA GLU A 163 3.98 -12.80 9.88
C GLU A 163 5.36 -12.37 10.36
N GLU A 164 5.68 -12.55 11.64
CA GLU A 164 7.01 -12.26 12.19
C GLU A 164 8.08 -13.17 11.59
N GLN A 165 7.80 -14.48 11.50
CA GLN A 165 8.69 -15.43 10.83
C GLN A 165 8.88 -15.09 9.35
N ALA A 166 7.80 -14.70 8.67
CA ALA A 166 7.85 -14.27 7.28
C ALA A 166 8.77 -13.06 7.10
N ARG A 167 8.66 -12.06 7.97
CA ARG A 167 9.49 -10.86 7.93
C ARG A 167 10.98 -11.15 8.12
N GLN A 168 11.32 -12.14 8.94
CA GLN A 168 12.69 -12.56 9.19
C GLN A 168 13.21 -13.61 8.19
N SER A 169 12.36 -14.11 7.30
CA SER A 169 12.71 -15.12 6.32
C SER A 169 13.64 -14.57 5.23
N SER A 170 14.55 -15.41 4.74
CA SER A 170 15.37 -15.13 3.55
C SER A 170 14.55 -14.95 2.27
N PHE A 171 13.28 -15.39 2.25
CA PHE A 171 12.34 -15.24 1.14
C PHE A 171 11.46 -13.99 1.24
N SER A 172 11.68 -13.11 2.23
CA SER A 172 10.81 -11.95 2.49
C SER A 172 10.70 -10.98 1.32
N ASN A 173 11.69 -10.95 0.43
CA ASN A 173 11.73 -10.04 -0.73
C ASN A 173 11.17 -10.66 -2.03
N ILE A 174 10.67 -11.90 -2.00
CA ILE A 174 10.15 -12.56 -3.20
C ILE A 174 8.67 -12.24 -3.34
N ILE A 175 8.37 -11.32 -4.26
CA ILE A 175 6.99 -11.01 -4.63
C ILE A 175 6.51 -11.95 -5.74
N THR A 176 5.21 -12.28 -5.72
CA THR A 176 4.61 -13.22 -6.67
C THR A 176 3.82 -12.52 -7.77
N ARG A 177 3.53 -11.23 -7.59
CA ARG A 177 2.86 -10.39 -8.60
C ARG A 177 3.49 -9.01 -8.63
N ALA A 178 3.68 -8.50 -9.85
CA ALA A 178 4.14 -7.15 -10.12
C ALA A 178 3.58 -6.67 -11.47
N LEU A 179 3.49 -5.36 -11.65
CA LEU A 179 3.17 -4.78 -12.94
C LEU A 179 4.38 -4.83 -13.87
N GLY A 180 4.13 -5.11 -15.15
CA GLY A 180 5.12 -5.03 -16.21
C GLY A 180 5.93 -6.29 -16.46
N ILE A 181 5.77 -7.33 -15.65
CA ILE A 181 6.53 -8.58 -15.76
C ILE A 181 5.89 -9.53 -16.78
N ARG A 182 4.57 -9.51 -16.89
CA ARG A 182 3.78 -10.36 -17.78
C ARG A 182 2.83 -9.53 -18.63
N PRO A 183 2.32 -10.07 -19.77
CA PRO A 183 1.37 -9.35 -20.61
C PRO A 183 0.08 -8.96 -19.90
N LYS A 184 -0.36 -9.76 -18.92
CA LYS A 184 -1.56 -9.54 -18.12
C LYS A 184 -1.23 -9.65 -16.64
N VAL A 185 -2.00 -8.95 -15.82
CA VAL A 185 -1.89 -8.98 -14.37
C VAL A 185 -3.23 -9.31 -13.74
N ASP A 186 -3.20 -10.18 -12.73
CA ASP A 186 -4.37 -10.50 -11.92
C ASP A 186 -4.47 -9.52 -10.73
N MET A 187 -5.64 -8.97 -10.53
CA MET A 187 -5.92 -8.09 -9.40
C MET A 187 -7.39 -8.21 -8.99
N VAL A 188 -7.68 -7.81 -7.77
CA VAL A 188 -9.04 -7.69 -7.25
C VAL A 188 -9.25 -6.26 -6.79
N VAL A 189 -10.33 -5.64 -7.23
CA VAL A 189 -10.75 -4.33 -6.74
C VAL A 189 -11.78 -4.52 -5.64
N GLU A 190 -11.47 -3.97 -4.47
CA GLU A 190 -12.38 -3.95 -3.32
C GLU A 190 -13.18 -2.65 -3.29
N LYS A 191 -14.45 -2.76 -2.92
CA LYS A 191 -15.32 -1.62 -2.59
C LYS A 191 -15.63 -1.65 -1.12
N ILE A 192 -15.20 -0.65 -0.37
CA ILE A 192 -15.37 -0.60 1.08
C ILE A 192 -15.99 0.73 1.54
N PRO A 193 -16.78 0.70 2.62
CA PRO A 193 -17.29 1.92 3.23
C PRO A 193 -16.21 2.61 4.06
N TYR A 194 -16.41 3.90 4.31
CA TYR A 194 -15.59 4.67 5.24
C TYR A 194 -16.47 5.57 6.12
N LYS A 195 -15.91 6.00 7.24
CA LYS A 195 -16.55 6.91 8.19
C LYS A 195 -15.70 8.16 8.39
N LYS A 196 -16.34 9.24 8.80
CA LYS A 196 -15.62 10.46 9.20
C LYS A 196 -14.60 10.13 10.29
N GLY A 197 -13.37 10.57 10.10
CA GLY A 197 -12.26 10.30 11.00
C GLY A 197 -11.46 9.04 10.68
N ASP A 198 -11.89 8.25 9.71
CA ASP A 198 -11.10 7.14 9.21
C ASP A 198 -9.80 7.65 8.57
N ARG A 199 -8.75 6.85 8.68
CA ARG A 199 -7.44 7.13 8.09
C ARG A 199 -7.04 5.99 7.17
N PHE A 200 -6.66 6.32 5.94
CA PHE A 200 -6.02 5.36 5.06
C PHE A 200 -4.52 5.63 5.01
N ILE A 201 -3.75 4.55 4.89
CA ILE A 201 -2.31 4.61 4.70
C ILE A 201 -1.97 3.74 3.50
N LEU A 202 -1.27 4.32 2.53
CA LEU A 202 -0.65 3.59 1.44
C LEU A 202 0.85 3.63 1.66
N CYS A 203 1.50 2.47 1.67
CA CYS A 203 2.95 2.44 1.91
C CYS A 203 3.63 1.27 1.20
N CYS A 204 4.91 1.46 0.89
CA CYS A 204 5.80 0.42 0.38
C CYS A 204 6.38 -0.43 1.51
N ASP A 205 7.10 -1.49 1.13
CA ASP A 205 7.74 -2.40 2.09
C ASP A 205 8.83 -1.75 2.92
N GLY A 206 9.47 -0.71 2.43
CA GLY A 206 10.43 0.09 3.21
C GLY A 206 9.82 0.67 4.49
N ILE A 207 8.52 0.90 4.52
CA ILE A 207 7.78 1.33 5.72
C ILE A 207 7.45 0.14 6.62
N TRP A 208 6.61 -0.79 6.14
CA TRP A 208 6.07 -1.84 6.99
C TRP A 208 7.07 -2.92 7.37
N ASN A 209 8.13 -3.11 6.58
CA ASN A 209 9.19 -4.07 6.91
C ASN A 209 10.15 -3.52 7.98
N THR A 210 10.34 -2.22 8.01
CA THR A 210 11.17 -1.55 9.03
C THR A 210 10.40 -1.35 10.33
N LEU A 211 9.14 -0.92 10.25
CA LEU A 211 8.27 -0.70 11.40
C LEU A 211 7.13 -1.71 11.37
N PRO A 212 7.17 -2.78 12.17
CA PRO A 212 6.13 -3.80 12.20
C PRO A 212 4.75 -3.23 12.46
N GLU A 213 3.72 -3.89 11.94
CA GLU A 213 2.34 -3.42 12.02
C GLU A 213 1.88 -3.05 13.44
N PRO A 214 2.16 -3.83 14.51
CA PRO A 214 1.76 -3.42 15.86
C PRO A 214 2.38 -2.10 16.32
N GLU A 215 3.66 -1.87 16.00
CA GLU A 215 4.35 -0.61 16.33
C GLU A 215 3.86 0.54 15.46
N MET A 216 3.59 0.28 14.18
CA MET A 216 3.01 1.27 13.28
C MET A 216 1.63 1.74 13.78
N MET A 217 0.79 0.81 14.24
CA MET A 217 -0.52 1.14 14.82
C MET A 217 -0.41 2.04 16.05
N LYS A 218 0.61 1.86 16.88
CA LYS A 218 0.84 2.70 18.05
C LYS A 218 1.12 4.17 17.70
N LEU A 219 1.75 4.44 16.56
CA LEU A 219 2.00 5.81 16.10
C LEU A 219 0.70 6.58 15.84
N PHE A 220 -0.36 5.89 15.46
CA PHE A 220 -1.64 6.48 15.08
C PHE A 220 -2.67 6.53 16.22
N LEU A 221 -2.30 6.20 17.45
CA LEU A 221 -3.18 6.32 18.61
C LEU A 221 -3.43 7.79 19.01
N ALA A 222 -2.45 8.66 18.81
CA ALA A 222 -2.60 10.09 19.03
C ALA A 222 -3.17 10.73 17.76
N LYS A 223 -4.15 11.64 17.92
CA LYS A 223 -4.67 12.42 16.79
C LYS A 223 -3.72 13.56 16.48
N SER A 224 -3.01 13.46 15.37
CA SER A 224 -2.24 14.54 14.79
C SER A 224 -2.82 14.93 13.43
N ALA A 225 -2.45 16.11 12.93
CA ALA A 225 -2.81 16.53 11.58
C ALA A 225 -2.19 15.59 10.54
N THR A 226 -2.82 15.48 9.38
CA THR A 226 -2.41 14.56 8.31
C THR A 226 -0.93 14.72 7.94
N LYS A 227 -0.48 15.96 7.79
CA LYS A 227 0.93 16.29 7.49
C LYS A 227 1.87 15.78 8.57
N GLU A 228 1.57 16.05 9.83
CA GLU A 228 2.38 15.62 10.98
C GLU A 228 2.50 14.11 11.05
N GLU A 229 1.44 13.39 10.72
CA GLU A 229 1.44 11.93 10.75
C GLU A 229 2.32 11.32 9.68
N VAL A 230 2.27 11.81 8.44
CA VAL A 230 3.17 11.31 7.39
C VAL A 230 4.61 11.67 7.69
N GLU A 231 4.87 12.84 8.25
CA GLU A 231 6.20 13.24 8.68
C GLU A 231 6.72 12.33 9.80
N TYR A 232 5.91 12.11 10.83
CA TYR A 232 6.29 11.28 11.97
C TYR A 232 6.53 9.81 11.57
N LEU A 233 5.66 9.24 10.74
CA LEU A 233 5.83 7.88 10.22
C LEU A 233 7.13 7.74 9.44
N THR A 234 7.37 8.60 8.48
CA THR A 234 8.55 8.51 7.60
C THR A 234 9.85 8.82 8.34
N GLU A 235 9.86 9.78 9.24
CA GLU A 235 11.02 10.09 10.07
C GLU A 235 11.36 8.98 11.06
N THR A 236 10.37 8.35 11.65
CA THR A 236 10.56 7.20 12.54
C THR A 236 11.19 6.03 11.79
N VAL A 237 10.65 5.69 10.61
CA VAL A 237 11.20 4.61 9.77
C VAL A 237 12.61 4.92 9.31
N ASN A 238 12.85 6.13 8.84
CA ASN A 238 14.16 6.55 8.38
C ASN A 238 15.20 6.53 9.52
N GLY A 239 14.82 6.99 10.71
CA GLY A 239 15.66 6.94 11.89
C GLY A 239 16.04 5.53 12.32
N ILE A 240 15.10 4.59 12.27
CA ILE A 240 15.37 3.16 12.51
C ILE A 240 16.36 2.62 11.48
N GLY A 241 16.18 2.94 10.20
CA GLY A 241 17.08 2.54 9.12
C GLY A 241 18.50 3.05 9.33
N GLU A 242 18.66 4.31 9.72
CA GLU A 242 19.96 4.91 10.04
C GLU A 242 20.64 4.24 11.23
N GLN A 243 19.87 3.93 12.28
CA GLN A 243 20.39 3.23 13.47
C GLN A 243 20.85 1.79 13.15
N ARG A 244 20.26 1.16 12.14
CA ARG A 244 20.61 -0.20 11.69
C ARG A 244 21.74 -0.24 10.66
N GLY A 245 22.41 0.86 10.38
CA GLY A 245 23.55 0.93 9.49
C GLY A 245 23.41 1.85 8.29
N GLY A 246 22.23 2.41 8.05
CA GLY A 246 22.00 3.43 7.01
C GLY A 246 21.96 2.88 5.58
N ASP A 247 21.75 1.58 5.39
CA ASP A 247 21.61 0.91 4.09
C ASP A 247 20.16 0.47 3.80
N HIS A 248 19.21 1.10 4.51
CA HIS A 248 17.78 0.78 4.43
C HIS A 248 17.17 1.16 3.09
N ASP A 249 16.04 0.51 2.80
CA ASP A 249 15.32 0.66 1.55
C ASP A 249 14.71 2.05 1.37
N ASN A 250 14.36 2.37 0.12
CA ASN A 250 13.49 3.49 -0.19
C ASN A 250 12.21 3.38 0.67
N LEU A 251 11.70 4.50 1.10
CA LEU A 251 10.51 4.54 1.96
C LEU A 251 9.53 5.60 1.46
N THR A 252 8.27 5.20 1.34
CA THR A 252 7.21 6.04 0.79
C THR A 252 5.90 5.74 1.46
N ALA A 253 5.19 6.78 1.88
CA ALA A 253 3.87 6.66 2.47
C ALA A 253 2.96 7.81 2.04
N ILE A 254 1.67 7.50 1.95
CA ILE A 254 0.59 8.48 1.86
C ILE A 254 -0.29 8.27 3.09
N VAL A 255 -0.64 9.34 3.77
CA VAL A 255 -1.62 9.36 4.86
C VAL A 255 -2.83 10.18 4.40
N VAL A 256 -4.02 9.59 4.57
CA VAL A 256 -5.29 10.16 4.14
C VAL A 256 -6.23 10.25 5.34
N ASP A 257 -6.73 11.43 5.64
CA ASP A 257 -7.73 11.63 6.69
C ASP A 257 -9.08 11.97 6.08
N VAL A 258 -10.07 11.13 6.38
CA VAL A 258 -11.42 11.20 5.82
C VAL A 258 -12.29 12.18 6.62
N LYS A 259 -12.98 13.08 5.92
CA LYS A 259 -13.75 14.17 6.50
C LYS A 259 -15.27 13.93 6.55
N GLN A 260 -15.75 12.88 5.92
CA GLN A 260 -17.16 12.55 5.84
C GLN A 260 -17.39 11.04 5.78
N LYS A 261 -18.64 10.61 5.83
CA LYS A 261 -19.07 9.22 5.75
C LYS A 261 -19.42 8.85 4.31
N SER A 262 -19.07 7.64 3.86
CA SER A 262 -19.52 7.10 2.57
C SER A 262 -21.02 6.81 2.57
N THR A 263 -21.66 6.91 1.39
CA THR A 263 -23.07 6.51 1.25
C THR A 263 -23.22 4.99 1.19
N TYR A 264 -22.21 4.30 0.61
CA TYR A 264 -22.16 2.83 0.61
C TYR A 264 -21.90 2.29 2.01
N GLN A 265 -22.61 1.23 2.37
CA GLN A 265 -22.39 0.47 3.60
C GLN A 265 -22.51 -1.02 3.28
N TYR A 266 -21.83 -1.86 4.05
CA TYR A 266 -22.00 -3.30 3.93
C TYR A 266 -23.45 -3.71 4.25
N GLY A 267 -24.02 -4.61 3.44
CA GLY A 267 -25.30 -5.26 3.77
C GLY A 267 -25.14 -6.17 5.02
N CYS A 268 -26.27 -6.47 5.67
CA CYS A 268 -26.28 -7.26 6.91
C CYS A 268 -25.55 -8.61 6.80
N LEU A 269 -25.71 -9.32 5.68
CA LEU A 269 -25.02 -10.60 5.45
C LEU A 269 -23.52 -10.45 5.36
N LYS A 270 -23.03 -9.37 4.74
CA LYS A 270 -21.60 -9.10 4.62
C LYS A 270 -20.99 -8.69 5.97
N LEU A 271 -21.72 -7.94 6.78
CA LEU A 271 -21.31 -7.60 8.15
C LEU A 271 -21.21 -8.84 9.03
N ALA A 272 -22.16 -9.76 8.93
CA ALA A 272 -22.10 -11.05 9.64
C ALA A 272 -20.88 -11.88 9.21
N GLY A 273 -20.60 -11.96 7.92
CA GLY A 273 -19.43 -12.65 7.38
C GLY A 273 -18.10 -12.03 7.86
N LEU A 274 -18.00 -10.71 7.94
CA LEU A 274 -16.85 -10.01 8.47
C LEU A 274 -16.66 -10.26 9.97
N ALA A 275 -17.74 -10.25 10.75
CA ALA A 275 -17.70 -10.56 12.17
C ALA A 275 -17.21 -11.98 12.42
N ILE A 276 -17.67 -12.95 11.64
CA ILE A 276 -17.21 -14.35 11.70
C ILE A 276 -15.73 -14.43 11.35
N LYS A 277 -15.27 -13.78 10.27
CA LYS A 277 -13.85 -13.77 9.89
C LYS A 277 -12.97 -13.16 10.98
N ARG A 278 -13.40 -12.06 11.61
CA ARG A 278 -12.70 -11.43 12.72
C ARG A 278 -12.62 -12.35 13.95
N GLN A 279 -13.69 -13.07 14.24
CA GLN A 279 -13.72 -14.03 15.34
C GLN A 279 -12.79 -15.20 15.10
N LEU A 280 -12.79 -15.77 13.89
CA LEU A 280 -11.88 -16.86 13.50
C LEU A 280 -10.42 -16.42 13.57
N ALA A 281 -10.10 -15.20 13.14
CA ALA A 281 -8.76 -14.63 13.24
C ALA A 281 -8.28 -14.48 14.70
N ARG A 282 -9.21 -14.13 15.63
CA ARG A 282 -8.92 -14.08 17.09
C ARG A 282 -8.65 -15.45 17.67
N LEU A 283 -9.41 -16.47 17.28
CA LEU A 283 -9.24 -17.86 17.71
C LEU A 283 -7.92 -18.46 17.21
N GLY A 284 -7.53 -18.16 15.97
CA GLY A 284 -6.25 -18.59 15.40
C GLY A 284 -5.04 -18.00 16.14
N LYS A 285 -5.15 -16.80 16.71
CA LYS A 285 -4.11 -16.18 17.55
C LYS A 285 -4.02 -16.81 18.95
N GLY A 286 -5.10 -17.40 19.46
CA GLY A 286 -5.15 -18.05 20.80
C GLY A 286 -4.47 -19.42 20.85
N ASN A 287 -4.36 -20.12 19.75
CA ASN A 287 -3.80 -21.47 19.68
C ASN A 287 -2.27 -21.52 19.44
N GLY A 288 -1.61 -20.37 19.41
CA GLY A 288 -0.15 -20.27 19.23
C GLY A 288 0.68 -20.47 20.51
N LYS A 289 0.07 -20.84 21.64
CA LYS A 289 0.84 -21.29 22.81
C LYS A 289 1.27 -22.73 22.58
N SER A 290 2.48 -22.92 22.09
CA SER A 290 3.14 -24.20 21.97
C SER A 290 3.08 -24.97 23.30
N ARG A 291 2.47 -26.13 23.30
CA ARG A 291 2.76 -27.14 24.30
C ARG A 291 4.16 -27.64 24.01
N ASN A 292 5.13 -27.14 24.77
CA ASN A 292 6.44 -27.80 24.91
C ASN A 292 6.21 -29.17 25.54
N VAL A 293 6.14 -30.19 24.71
CA VAL A 293 6.27 -31.56 25.19
C VAL A 293 7.76 -31.83 25.38
N LYS A 294 8.23 -31.74 26.63
CA LYS A 294 9.52 -32.29 27.03
C LYS A 294 9.46 -33.78 26.75
N ARG A 295 10.24 -34.28 25.82
CA ARG A 295 10.58 -35.71 25.77
C ARG A 295 11.66 -35.94 26.80
N SER A 296 11.32 -36.77 27.77
CA SER A 296 12.24 -37.43 28.71
C SER A 296 13.15 -38.39 27.95
#